data_2aef76c67ffc29b797404ef3af17e8fe
#
_entry.id   2aef76c67ffc29b797404ef3af17e8fe
#
_cell.length_a   1.000
_cell.length_b   1.000
_cell.length_c   1.000
_cell.angle_alpha   90.00
_cell.angle_beta   90.00
_cell.angle_gamma   90.00
#
_symmetry.space_group_name_H-M   'P 1'
#
loop_
_entity.id
_entity.type
_entity.pdbx_description
1 polymer ?
#
loop_
_entity_poly.entity_id
_entity_poly.type
_entity_poly.pdbx_seq_one_letter_code
_entity_poly.pdbx_strand_id
1 'polypeptide(L)'
;MINTTPVGMYPDCGVSPLTLSAFPRLAGVFDLIYNPLRTALLLEAETLGIPCANGLYMLVAQAAASSRLFTRASDRISCRTELVSMQEAGSRKIRAIFGKLLAERTNLIFIGMPGAGKTTVGALCAKALGRPFADLDVIFEKEAGMTIPDFFRTYGESAFRDRESEIASRFGKEGGYVIACGGGIVLREENYAYLKQNGVLIHLTRPVELLPTDPSRPLSSSREALREMEKIRAPRYARFADLVIANEGTPSEAAEKAVSAFSGEMQGSAR
;
A
#
# COMPACT_ATOMS: atom_id res chain seq x y z
N MET A 1 -0.47 -23.14 -7.50
CA MET A 1 -0.42 -23.44 -6.04
C MET A 1 -1.59 -22.77 -5.36
N ILE A 2 -2.18 -23.39 -4.33
CA ILE A 2 -3.27 -22.78 -3.55
C ILE A 2 -2.88 -22.91 -2.07
N ASN A 3 -2.75 -21.76 -1.37
CA ASN A 3 -2.54 -21.74 0.08
C ASN A 3 -3.93 -21.69 0.79
N THR A 4 -4.18 -22.68 1.63
CA THR A 4 -5.40 -22.79 2.45
C THR A 4 -5.09 -22.72 3.95
N THR A 5 -3.83 -22.45 4.31
CA THR A 5 -3.39 -22.32 5.69
C THR A 5 -3.58 -20.87 6.19
N PRO A 6 -3.63 -20.63 7.50
CA PRO A 6 -3.69 -19.28 8.06
C PRO A 6 -2.31 -18.59 8.16
N VAL A 7 -1.23 -19.22 7.66
CA VAL A 7 0.14 -18.69 7.76
C VAL A 7 0.29 -17.41 6.98
N GLY A 8 0.66 -16.33 7.65
CA GLY A 8 0.79 -14.98 7.05
C GLY A 8 -0.47 -14.12 7.13
N MET A 9 -1.55 -14.64 7.76
CA MET A 9 -2.78 -13.88 8.03
C MET A 9 -2.55 -12.89 9.20
N TYR A 10 -3.23 -11.76 9.15
CA TYR A 10 -3.27 -10.81 10.27
C TYR A 10 -3.68 -11.51 11.58
N PRO A 11 -3.06 -11.23 12.74
CA PRO A 11 -2.01 -10.20 12.95
C PRO A 11 -0.58 -10.66 12.62
N ASP A 12 -0.34 -11.96 12.35
CA ASP A 12 0.99 -12.56 12.16
C ASP A 12 1.45 -12.48 10.71
N CYS A 13 1.39 -11.24 10.15
CA CYS A 13 1.82 -10.96 8.79
C CYS A 13 3.34 -11.13 8.60
N GLY A 14 3.76 -11.30 7.34
CA GLY A 14 5.19 -11.36 6.98
C GLY A 14 5.79 -12.77 7.00
N VAL A 15 5.02 -13.78 7.39
CA VAL A 15 5.43 -15.20 7.35
C VAL A 15 4.86 -15.86 6.10
N SER A 16 5.65 -16.70 5.41
CA SER A 16 5.22 -17.52 4.28
C SER A 16 5.27 -19.01 4.66
N PRO A 17 4.29 -19.84 4.24
CA PRO A 17 4.31 -21.26 4.52
C PRO A 17 5.42 -22.01 3.77
N LEU A 18 5.95 -21.41 2.70
CA LEU A 18 7.00 -22.00 1.86
C LEU A 18 7.66 -20.91 1.00
N THR A 19 8.75 -21.26 0.32
CA THR A 19 9.47 -20.38 -0.61
C THR A 19 9.15 -20.79 -2.04
N LEU A 20 8.68 -19.85 -2.88
CA LEU A 20 8.22 -20.11 -4.24
C LEU A 20 9.37 -20.44 -5.21
N SER A 21 10.57 -19.95 -4.95
CA SER A 21 11.77 -20.25 -5.75
C SER A 21 12.07 -21.75 -5.84
N ALA A 22 11.57 -22.58 -4.92
CA ALA A 22 11.66 -24.03 -4.97
C ALA A 22 10.77 -24.67 -6.06
N PHE A 23 9.87 -23.90 -6.69
CA PHE A 23 8.89 -24.39 -7.65
C PHE A 23 8.99 -23.69 -9.03
N PRO A 24 10.03 -23.98 -9.86
CA PRO A 24 10.32 -23.20 -11.06
C PRO A 24 9.27 -23.33 -12.19
N ARG A 25 8.30 -24.23 -12.07
CA ARG A 25 7.23 -24.44 -13.05
C ARG A 25 5.86 -23.93 -12.56
N LEU A 26 5.85 -23.06 -11.58
CA LEU A 26 4.62 -22.57 -10.98
C LEU A 26 3.89 -21.62 -11.96
N ALA A 27 2.67 -22.00 -12.36
CA ALA A 27 1.86 -21.22 -13.30
C ALA A 27 1.04 -20.09 -12.60
N GLY A 28 0.86 -20.18 -11.28
CA GLY A 28 0.13 -19.19 -10.51
C GLY A 28 0.02 -19.56 -9.04
N VAL A 29 -0.27 -18.54 -8.21
CA VAL A 29 -0.45 -18.65 -6.76
C VAL A 29 -1.81 -18.08 -6.39
N PHE A 30 -2.59 -18.83 -5.64
CA PHE A 30 -3.82 -18.35 -5.02
C PHE A 30 -3.70 -18.52 -3.49
N ASP A 31 -3.92 -17.43 -2.77
CA ASP A 31 -3.93 -17.43 -1.31
C ASP A 31 -5.34 -17.14 -0.81
N LEU A 32 -5.91 -18.02 0.03
CA LEU A 32 -7.25 -17.80 0.59
C LEU A 32 -7.28 -16.62 1.57
N ILE A 33 -6.13 -16.20 2.06
CA ILE A 33 -5.99 -15.04 2.94
C ILE A 33 -6.36 -13.77 2.15
N TYR A 34 -7.10 -12.87 2.79
CA TYR A 34 -7.51 -11.56 2.26
C TYR A 34 -7.14 -10.40 3.20
N ASN A 35 -6.57 -10.70 4.34
CA ASN A 35 -6.02 -9.72 5.28
C ASN A 35 -4.69 -10.25 5.85
N PRO A 36 -3.55 -9.71 5.41
CA PRO A 36 -3.38 -8.59 4.49
C PRO A 36 -3.84 -8.91 3.05
N LEU A 37 -3.93 -7.87 2.21
CA LEU A 37 -4.25 -8.02 0.77
C LEU A 37 -3.15 -8.77 0.01
N ARG A 38 -1.89 -8.59 0.42
CA ARG A 38 -0.71 -9.30 -0.09
C ARG A 38 0.03 -9.94 1.07
N THR A 39 -0.07 -11.25 1.20
CA THR A 39 0.77 -12.02 2.14
C THR A 39 2.22 -12.05 1.66
N ALA A 40 3.15 -12.48 2.51
CA ALA A 40 4.55 -12.68 2.10
C ALA A 40 4.66 -13.63 0.91
N LEU A 41 3.81 -14.66 0.84
CA LEU A 41 3.71 -15.58 -0.29
C LEU A 41 3.33 -14.86 -1.60
N LEU A 42 2.33 -13.97 -1.56
CA LEU A 42 1.90 -13.22 -2.73
C LEU A 42 2.91 -12.16 -3.15
N LEU A 43 3.60 -11.51 -2.20
CA LEU A 43 4.67 -10.56 -2.49
C LEU A 43 5.88 -11.26 -3.16
N GLU A 44 6.21 -12.48 -2.75
CA GLU A 44 7.23 -13.30 -3.42
C GLU A 44 6.77 -13.66 -4.84
N ALA A 45 5.50 -14.05 -5.03
CA ALA A 45 4.95 -14.35 -6.35
C ALA A 45 5.01 -13.13 -7.29
N GLU A 46 4.62 -11.94 -6.81
CA GLU A 46 4.72 -10.68 -7.57
C GLU A 46 6.18 -10.40 -7.98
N THR A 47 7.14 -10.58 -7.06
CA THR A 47 8.57 -10.38 -7.32
C THR A 47 9.13 -11.34 -8.37
N LEU A 48 8.62 -12.57 -8.40
CA LEU A 48 8.99 -13.60 -9.37
C LEU A 48 8.21 -13.50 -10.70
N GLY A 49 7.29 -12.53 -10.82
CA GLY A 49 6.43 -12.38 -12.00
C GLY A 49 5.40 -13.51 -12.16
N ILE A 50 5.07 -14.23 -11.09
CA ILE A 50 4.09 -15.31 -11.09
C ILE A 50 2.70 -14.72 -10.89
N PRO A 51 1.71 -14.98 -11.77
CA PRO A 51 0.34 -14.54 -11.57
C PRO A 51 -0.19 -15.00 -10.22
N CYS A 52 -0.77 -14.07 -9.45
CA CYS A 52 -1.25 -14.38 -8.12
C CYS A 52 -2.55 -13.64 -7.77
N ALA A 53 -3.31 -14.19 -6.84
CA ALA A 53 -4.53 -13.57 -6.33
C ALA A 53 -4.78 -13.94 -4.86
N ASN A 54 -5.44 -13.02 -4.13
CA ASN A 54 -5.87 -13.23 -2.75
C ASN A 54 -7.32 -13.71 -2.65
N GLY A 55 -7.77 -14.05 -1.44
CA GLY A 55 -9.09 -14.59 -1.14
C GLY A 55 -10.23 -13.56 -1.12
N LEU A 56 -9.97 -12.25 -1.29
CA LEU A 56 -11.02 -11.22 -1.11
C LEU A 56 -12.17 -11.35 -2.12
N TYR A 57 -11.85 -11.62 -3.41
CA TYR A 57 -12.89 -11.84 -4.41
C TYR A 57 -13.74 -13.08 -4.11
N MET A 58 -13.10 -14.16 -3.67
CA MET A 58 -13.78 -15.39 -3.26
C MET A 58 -14.73 -15.14 -2.09
N LEU A 59 -14.30 -14.37 -1.09
CA LEU A 59 -15.13 -13.99 0.05
C LEU A 59 -16.41 -13.24 -0.39
N VAL A 60 -16.28 -12.26 -1.27
CA VAL A 60 -17.41 -11.49 -1.81
C VAL A 60 -18.34 -12.37 -2.62
N ALA A 61 -17.78 -13.22 -3.50
CA ALA A 61 -18.55 -14.14 -4.34
C ALA A 61 -19.34 -15.15 -3.50
N GLN A 62 -18.70 -15.72 -2.48
CA GLN A 62 -19.35 -16.66 -1.54
C GLN A 62 -20.49 -15.97 -0.78
N ALA A 63 -20.29 -14.75 -0.25
CA ALA A 63 -21.33 -14.01 0.44
C ALA A 63 -22.52 -13.70 -0.47
N ALA A 64 -22.27 -13.33 -1.73
CA ALA A 64 -23.31 -13.10 -2.72
C ALA A 64 -24.08 -14.38 -3.08
N ALA A 65 -23.38 -15.52 -3.20
CA ALA A 65 -24.01 -16.82 -3.46
C ALA A 65 -24.91 -17.24 -2.29
N SER A 66 -24.42 -17.12 -1.05
CA SER A 66 -25.19 -17.43 0.16
C SER A 66 -26.45 -16.56 0.27
N SER A 67 -26.31 -15.23 0.05
CA SER A 67 -27.45 -14.31 0.04
C SER A 67 -28.53 -14.73 -0.95
N ARG A 68 -28.15 -15.20 -2.15
CA ARG A 68 -29.11 -15.69 -3.15
C ARG A 68 -29.85 -16.95 -2.69
N LEU A 69 -29.18 -17.86 -2.00
CA LEU A 69 -29.83 -19.06 -1.47
C LEU A 69 -30.88 -18.72 -0.42
N PHE A 70 -30.59 -17.77 0.46
CA PHE A 70 -31.53 -17.33 1.50
C PHE A 70 -32.71 -16.52 0.95
N THR A 71 -32.52 -15.76 -0.14
CA THR A 71 -33.59 -14.93 -0.73
C THR A 71 -34.43 -15.68 -1.77
N ARG A 72 -33.92 -16.76 -2.36
CA ARG A 72 -34.62 -17.56 -3.39
C ARG A 72 -35.72 -18.48 -2.87
N ALA A 73 -35.98 -18.50 -1.58
CA ALA A 73 -37.03 -19.34 -1.00
C ALA A 73 -38.46 -19.03 -1.53
N SER A 74 -38.65 -17.93 -2.32
CA SER A 74 -39.95 -17.50 -2.82
C SER A 74 -40.12 -17.44 -4.35
N ASP A 75 -39.04 -17.46 -5.17
CA ASP A 75 -39.18 -17.22 -6.61
C ASP A 75 -38.79 -18.44 -7.48
N ARG A 76 -39.78 -19.04 -8.12
CA ARG A 76 -39.57 -20.04 -9.19
C ARG A 76 -39.15 -19.33 -10.47
N ILE A 77 -37.87 -19.42 -10.86
CA ILE A 77 -37.35 -18.88 -12.13
C ILE A 77 -37.75 -19.85 -13.25
N SER A 78 -38.49 -19.36 -14.22
CA SER A 78 -39.09 -20.19 -15.30
C SER A 78 -38.36 -20.12 -16.64
N CYS A 79 -37.33 -19.26 -16.82
CA CYS A 79 -36.67 -19.07 -18.11
C CYS A 79 -35.15 -19.08 -18.07
N ARG A 80 -34.49 -19.79 -19.04
CA ARG A 80 -33.04 -19.90 -19.19
C ARG A 80 -32.37 -18.55 -19.51
N THR A 81 -33.06 -17.67 -20.24
CA THR A 81 -32.56 -16.33 -20.61
C THR A 81 -32.49 -15.39 -19.38
N GLU A 82 -33.48 -15.50 -18.48
CA GLU A 82 -33.45 -14.77 -17.19
C GLU A 82 -32.31 -15.22 -16.30
N LEU A 83 -31.99 -16.53 -16.32
CA LEU A 83 -30.84 -17.05 -15.55
C LEU A 83 -29.51 -16.46 -16.02
N VAL A 84 -29.27 -16.31 -17.32
CA VAL A 84 -28.03 -15.74 -17.87
C VAL A 84 -27.95 -14.26 -17.54
N SER A 85 -29.00 -13.48 -17.75
CA SER A 85 -29.00 -12.03 -17.41
C SER A 85 -28.83 -11.78 -15.91
N MET A 86 -29.40 -12.63 -15.05
CA MET A 86 -29.23 -12.57 -13.61
C MET A 86 -27.82 -12.98 -13.17
N GLN A 87 -27.15 -13.91 -13.87
CA GLN A 87 -25.75 -14.26 -13.61
C GLN A 87 -24.81 -13.12 -13.97
N GLU A 88 -25.01 -12.46 -15.13
CA GLU A 88 -24.20 -11.31 -15.54
C GLU A 88 -24.40 -10.09 -14.61
N ALA A 89 -25.66 -9.79 -14.26
CA ALA A 89 -25.95 -8.74 -13.28
C ALA A 89 -25.35 -9.04 -11.90
N GLY A 90 -25.39 -10.31 -11.49
CA GLY A 90 -24.76 -10.77 -10.26
C GLY A 90 -23.24 -10.63 -10.29
N SER A 91 -22.61 -10.97 -11.40
CA SER A 91 -21.15 -10.84 -11.57
C SER A 91 -20.71 -9.37 -11.53
N ARG A 92 -21.46 -8.47 -12.16
CA ARG A 92 -21.22 -7.01 -12.08
C ARG A 92 -21.31 -6.48 -10.65
N LYS A 93 -22.34 -6.90 -9.91
CA LYS A 93 -22.53 -6.51 -8.50
C LYS A 93 -21.39 -7.03 -7.61
N ILE A 94 -20.95 -8.28 -7.80
CA ILE A 94 -19.82 -8.86 -7.08
C ILE A 94 -18.56 -8.06 -7.33
N ARG A 95 -18.24 -7.74 -8.59
CA ARG A 95 -17.06 -6.93 -8.93
C ARG A 95 -17.13 -5.52 -8.34
N ALA A 96 -18.29 -4.89 -8.34
CA ALA A 96 -18.48 -3.56 -7.74
C ALA A 96 -18.24 -3.59 -6.22
N ILE A 97 -18.76 -4.58 -5.50
CA ILE A 97 -18.54 -4.77 -4.07
C ILE A 97 -17.07 -5.07 -3.80
N PHE A 98 -16.46 -5.98 -4.58
CA PHE A 98 -15.03 -6.30 -4.46
C PHE A 98 -14.16 -5.06 -4.64
N GLY A 99 -14.37 -4.29 -5.72
CA GLY A 99 -13.61 -3.07 -5.98
C GLY A 99 -13.76 -2.03 -4.87
N LYS A 100 -14.96 -1.88 -4.30
CA LYS A 100 -15.20 -1.01 -3.15
C LYS A 100 -14.43 -1.48 -1.91
N LEU A 101 -14.52 -2.75 -1.54
CA LEU A 101 -13.80 -3.30 -0.39
C LEU A 101 -12.28 -3.26 -0.58
N LEU A 102 -11.80 -3.54 -1.79
CA LEU A 102 -10.38 -3.43 -2.13
C LEU A 102 -9.90 -1.98 -1.92
N ALA A 103 -10.63 -1.01 -2.48
CA ALA A 103 -10.30 0.39 -2.32
C ALA A 103 -10.34 0.82 -0.84
N GLU A 104 -11.35 0.44 -0.07
CA GLU A 104 -11.48 0.80 1.35
C GLU A 104 -10.34 0.22 2.21
N ARG A 105 -9.79 -0.95 1.85
CA ARG A 105 -8.73 -1.60 2.61
C ARG A 105 -7.32 -1.26 2.14
N THR A 106 -7.15 -0.74 0.93
CA THR A 106 -5.83 -0.38 0.41
C THR A 106 -5.36 0.96 0.97
N ASN A 107 -4.16 1.00 1.52
CA ASN A 107 -3.50 2.23 1.96
C ASN A 107 -2.98 3.01 0.74
N LEU A 108 -3.05 4.33 0.80
CA LEU A 108 -2.37 5.24 -0.11
C LEU A 108 -1.10 5.75 0.59
N ILE A 109 0.08 5.35 0.10
CA ILE A 109 1.35 5.57 0.80
C ILE A 109 2.26 6.46 -0.01
N PHE A 110 2.72 7.56 0.60
CA PHE A 110 3.64 8.50 -0.03
C PHE A 110 5.09 8.25 0.43
N ILE A 111 5.97 8.00 -0.55
CA ILE A 111 7.42 7.94 -0.38
C ILE A 111 8.08 9.03 -1.23
N GLY A 112 9.33 9.39 -0.94
CA GLY A 112 10.08 10.41 -1.70
C GLY A 112 11.01 11.22 -0.81
N MET A 113 11.77 12.12 -1.43
CA MET A 113 12.78 12.95 -0.76
C MET A 113 12.19 13.79 0.38
N PRO A 114 13.01 14.13 1.41
CA PRO A 114 12.63 15.13 2.39
C PRO A 114 12.25 16.44 1.72
N GLY A 115 11.14 17.05 2.16
CA GLY A 115 10.65 18.30 1.55
C GLY A 115 9.91 18.15 0.22
N ALA A 116 9.70 16.93 -0.29
CA ALA A 116 8.93 16.69 -1.53
C ALA A 116 7.42 17.01 -1.37
N GLY A 117 6.93 17.24 -0.16
CA GLY A 117 5.53 17.62 0.09
C GLY A 117 4.63 16.47 0.54
N LYS A 118 5.18 15.31 0.91
CA LYS A 118 4.42 14.10 1.27
C LYS A 118 3.35 14.34 2.34
N THR A 119 3.70 15.02 3.43
CA THR A 119 2.77 15.36 4.52
C THR A 119 1.61 16.23 4.03
N THR A 120 1.91 17.28 3.27
CA THR A 120 0.90 18.22 2.77
C THR A 120 -0.03 17.56 1.74
N VAL A 121 0.55 16.90 0.74
CA VAL A 121 -0.20 16.20 -0.31
C VAL A 121 -0.97 15.03 0.28
N GLY A 122 -0.37 14.27 1.21
CA GLY A 122 -1.03 13.16 1.91
C GLY A 122 -2.26 13.62 2.72
N ALA A 123 -2.13 14.72 3.46
CA ALA A 123 -3.26 15.28 4.22
C ALA A 123 -4.42 15.72 3.30
N LEU A 124 -4.12 16.33 2.16
CA LEU A 124 -5.12 16.70 1.16
C LEU A 124 -5.80 15.45 0.55
N CYS A 125 -5.03 14.42 0.22
CA CYS A 125 -5.57 13.15 -0.26
C CYS A 125 -6.47 12.49 0.80
N ALA A 126 -6.05 12.48 2.06
CA ALA A 126 -6.83 11.92 3.16
C ALA A 126 -8.18 12.61 3.31
N LYS A 127 -8.19 13.94 3.24
CA LYS A 127 -9.42 14.74 3.25
C LYS A 127 -10.32 14.41 2.05
N ALA A 128 -9.76 14.34 0.85
CA ALA A 128 -10.51 14.06 -0.38
C ALA A 128 -11.11 12.64 -0.38
N LEU A 129 -10.40 11.66 0.18
CA LEU A 129 -10.83 10.26 0.25
C LEU A 129 -11.67 9.95 1.50
N GLY A 130 -11.80 10.88 2.45
CA GLY A 130 -12.48 10.66 3.74
C GLY A 130 -11.77 9.61 4.61
N ARG A 131 -10.43 9.56 4.60
CA ARG A 131 -9.61 8.56 5.27
C ARG A 131 -8.77 9.13 6.40
N PRO A 132 -8.40 8.32 7.42
CA PRO A 132 -7.42 8.73 8.41
C PRO A 132 -6.05 8.99 7.76
N PHE A 133 -5.36 10.02 8.25
CA PHE A 133 -4.02 10.39 7.83
C PHE A 133 -3.00 10.00 8.89
N ALA A 134 -1.90 9.38 8.48
CA ALA A 134 -0.77 9.03 9.33
C ALA A 134 0.54 9.58 8.73
N ASP A 135 1.19 10.49 9.43
CA ASP A 135 2.57 10.90 9.14
C ASP A 135 3.49 10.14 10.08
N LEU A 136 4.33 9.26 9.52
CA LEU A 136 5.15 8.37 10.33
C LEU A 136 6.26 9.11 11.09
N ASP A 137 6.77 10.25 10.56
CA ASP A 137 7.73 11.08 11.26
C ASP A 137 7.10 11.75 12.51
N VAL A 138 5.88 12.26 12.39
CA VAL A 138 5.11 12.86 13.50
C VAL A 138 4.76 11.81 14.55
N ILE A 139 4.37 10.61 14.12
CA ILE A 139 4.06 9.50 15.03
C ILE A 139 5.31 9.08 15.78
N PHE A 140 6.45 8.99 15.08
CA PHE A 140 7.73 8.70 15.69
C PHE A 140 8.07 9.69 16.83
N GLU A 141 8.04 11.00 16.55
CA GLU A 141 8.37 12.03 17.54
C GLU A 141 7.43 12.00 18.75
N LYS A 142 6.15 11.79 18.51
CA LYS A 142 5.15 11.66 19.57
C LYS A 142 5.42 10.45 20.47
N GLU A 143 5.78 9.30 19.92
CA GLU A 143 6.04 8.08 20.68
C GLU A 143 7.39 8.10 21.36
N ALA A 144 8.41 8.72 20.73
CA ALA A 144 9.74 8.88 21.30
C ALA A 144 9.80 9.97 22.38
N GLY A 145 8.84 10.90 22.41
CA GLY A 145 8.84 12.06 23.31
C GLY A 145 9.93 13.07 23.02
N MET A 146 10.55 13.01 21.83
CA MET A 146 11.64 13.90 21.41
C MET A 146 11.64 14.05 19.90
N THR A 147 12.36 15.08 19.39
CA THR A 147 12.49 15.30 17.97
C THR A 147 13.37 14.23 17.29
N ILE A 148 13.16 13.98 16.00
CA ILE A 148 14.00 13.06 15.22
C ILE A 148 15.49 13.45 15.29
N PRO A 149 15.90 14.74 15.14
CA PRO A 149 17.29 15.13 15.29
C PRO A 149 17.89 14.81 16.68
N ASP A 150 17.12 15.00 17.75
CA ASP A 150 17.55 14.67 19.10
C ASP A 150 17.71 13.16 19.30
N PHE A 151 16.78 12.38 18.73
CA PHE A 151 16.84 10.92 18.76
C PHE A 151 18.10 10.40 18.05
N PHE A 152 18.40 10.94 16.84
CA PHE A 152 19.62 10.60 16.11
C PHE A 152 20.88 10.90 16.92
N ARG A 153 20.93 12.05 17.61
CA ARG A 153 22.09 12.45 18.44
C ARG A 153 22.26 11.52 19.63
N THR A 154 21.16 11.07 20.24
CA THR A 154 21.17 10.28 21.48
C THR A 154 21.38 8.80 21.21
N TYR A 155 20.70 8.23 20.21
CA TYR A 155 20.61 6.78 19.98
C TYR A 155 21.24 6.32 18.65
N GLY A 156 21.56 7.26 17.76
CA GLY A 156 22.16 6.96 16.46
C GLY A 156 21.15 6.57 15.38
N GLU A 157 21.68 6.44 14.14
CA GLU A 157 20.82 6.16 12.97
C GLU A 157 20.20 4.77 13.01
N SER A 158 20.94 3.74 13.46
CA SER A 158 20.43 2.37 13.47
C SER A 158 19.18 2.25 14.35
N ALA A 159 19.21 2.78 15.57
CA ALA A 159 18.08 2.75 16.50
C ALA A 159 16.87 3.52 15.92
N PHE A 160 17.11 4.64 15.22
CA PHE A 160 16.05 5.35 14.52
C PHE A 160 15.41 4.48 13.44
N ARG A 161 16.23 3.82 12.60
CA ARG A 161 15.72 2.96 11.52
C ARG A 161 14.96 1.75 12.05
N ASP A 162 15.38 1.18 13.18
CA ASP A 162 14.65 0.09 13.83
C ASP A 162 13.24 0.56 14.22
N ARG A 163 13.15 1.72 14.85
CA ARG A 163 11.86 2.28 15.27
C ARG A 163 11.00 2.75 14.08
N GLU A 164 11.61 3.33 13.04
CA GLU A 164 10.94 3.69 11.79
C GLU A 164 10.31 2.45 11.15
N SER A 165 11.02 1.32 11.11
CA SER A 165 10.52 0.04 10.57
C SER A 165 9.40 -0.57 11.42
N GLU A 166 9.47 -0.48 12.75
CA GLU A 166 8.39 -0.91 13.64
C GLU A 166 7.08 -0.15 13.37
N ILE A 167 7.18 1.19 13.24
CA ILE A 167 6.02 2.03 12.95
C ILE A 167 5.47 1.70 11.56
N ALA A 168 6.33 1.56 10.56
CA ALA A 168 5.94 1.18 9.20
C ALA A 168 5.24 -0.20 9.18
N SER A 169 5.75 -1.18 9.91
CA SER A 169 5.14 -2.50 10.05
C SER A 169 3.74 -2.43 10.66
N ARG A 170 3.57 -1.63 11.71
CA ARG A 170 2.27 -1.47 12.39
C ARG A 170 1.24 -0.83 11.47
N PHE A 171 1.55 0.30 10.84
CA PHE A 171 0.62 0.98 9.93
C PHE A 171 0.41 0.23 8.62
N GLY A 172 1.41 -0.50 8.15
CA GLY A 172 1.29 -1.35 6.95
C GLY A 172 0.36 -2.56 7.14
N LYS A 173 0.19 -3.06 8.36
CA LYS A 173 -0.76 -4.14 8.69
C LYS A 173 -2.21 -3.67 8.67
N GLU A 174 -2.44 -2.40 9.00
CA GLU A 174 -3.77 -1.79 8.96
C GLU A 174 -4.12 -1.40 7.51
N GLY A 175 -5.42 -1.23 7.26
CA GLY A 175 -5.90 -0.85 5.93
C GLY A 175 -6.72 0.43 5.95
N GLY A 176 -6.79 1.14 4.80
CA GLY A 176 -7.64 2.31 4.60
C GLY A 176 -7.04 3.64 5.02
N TYR A 177 -5.75 3.69 5.33
CA TYR A 177 -5.03 4.92 5.66
C TYR A 177 -4.49 5.65 4.42
N VAL A 178 -4.26 6.94 4.58
CA VAL A 178 -3.27 7.69 3.79
C VAL A 178 -2.04 7.88 4.67
N ILE A 179 -0.88 7.41 4.20
CA ILE A 179 0.35 7.36 4.99
C ILE A 179 1.42 8.22 4.31
N ALA A 180 2.04 9.14 5.04
CA ALA A 180 3.26 9.83 4.63
C ALA A 180 4.46 9.22 5.36
N CYS A 181 5.44 8.72 4.60
CA CYS A 181 6.64 8.10 5.15
C CYS A 181 7.78 9.10 5.26
N GLY A 182 8.69 8.88 6.20
CA GLY A 182 9.99 9.53 6.25
C GLY A 182 10.81 9.31 4.98
N GLY A 183 11.65 10.28 4.61
CA GLY A 183 12.44 10.19 3.36
C GLY A 183 13.47 9.05 3.35
N GLY A 184 13.75 8.44 4.49
CA GLY A 184 14.67 7.31 4.62
C GLY A 184 14.03 5.93 4.65
N ILE A 185 12.71 5.85 4.58
CA ILE A 185 11.94 4.58 4.70
C ILE A 185 12.42 3.49 3.73
N VAL A 186 12.90 3.88 2.55
CA VAL A 186 13.40 2.98 1.50
C VAL A 186 14.82 2.48 1.72
N LEU A 187 15.49 2.91 2.79
CA LEU A 187 16.85 2.47 3.10
C LEU A 187 16.88 1.05 3.68
N ARG A 188 15.80 0.61 4.26
CA ARG A 188 15.62 -0.77 4.72
C ARG A 188 14.68 -1.54 3.82
N GLU A 189 15.13 -2.66 3.33
CA GLU A 189 14.43 -3.49 2.36
C GLU A 189 13.14 -4.11 2.92
N GLU A 190 13.15 -4.48 4.19
CA GLU A 190 11.99 -5.04 4.88
C GLU A 190 10.79 -4.09 4.90
N ASN A 191 11.01 -2.77 4.85
CA ASN A 191 9.94 -1.79 4.80
C ASN A 191 9.08 -1.91 3.54
N TYR A 192 9.65 -2.42 2.44
CA TYR A 192 8.87 -2.71 1.24
C TYR A 192 7.73 -3.67 1.54
N ALA A 193 8.02 -4.81 2.13
CA ALA A 193 7.00 -5.80 2.46
C ALA A 193 5.98 -5.26 3.46
N TYR A 194 6.42 -4.53 4.49
CA TYR A 194 5.53 -3.92 5.48
C TYR A 194 4.53 -2.95 4.87
N LEU A 195 4.97 -2.10 3.96
CA LEU A 195 4.11 -1.10 3.32
C LEU A 195 3.28 -1.71 2.20
N LYS A 196 3.87 -2.62 1.41
CA LYS A 196 3.25 -3.18 0.21
C LYS A 196 2.11 -4.15 0.52
N GLN A 197 2.12 -4.82 1.68
CA GLN A 197 1.11 -5.83 2.03
C GLN A 197 -0.34 -5.33 1.94
N ASN A 198 -0.60 -4.05 2.22
CA ASN A 198 -1.91 -3.41 2.07
C ASN A 198 -1.83 -2.07 1.33
N GLY A 199 -0.70 -1.72 0.70
CA GLY A 199 -0.45 -0.39 0.18
C GLY A 199 -0.26 -0.31 -1.33
N VAL A 200 -0.65 0.86 -1.87
CA VAL A 200 -0.17 1.40 -3.14
C VAL A 200 0.80 2.53 -2.79
N LEU A 201 2.06 2.39 -3.23
CA LEU A 201 3.13 3.31 -2.93
C LEU A 201 3.29 4.33 -4.06
N ILE A 202 3.10 5.61 -3.73
CA ILE A 202 3.31 6.74 -4.65
C ILE A 202 4.65 7.39 -4.33
N HIS A 203 5.56 7.37 -5.28
CA HIS A 203 6.76 8.20 -5.24
C HIS A 203 6.38 9.63 -5.63
N LEU A 204 6.34 10.52 -4.62
CA LEU A 204 6.13 11.94 -4.84
C LEU A 204 7.48 12.57 -5.16
N THR A 205 7.67 12.99 -6.42
CA THR A 205 8.91 13.61 -6.89
C THR A 205 8.82 15.13 -6.86
N ARG A 206 9.96 15.78 -6.60
CA ARG A 206 10.14 17.21 -6.70
C ARG A 206 11.59 17.48 -7.08
N PRO A 207 11.88 18.37 -8.05
CA PRO A 207 13.26 18.73 -8.39
C PRO A 207 14.06 19.16 -7.16
N VAL A 208 15.31 18.72 -7.06
CA VAL A 208 16.18 19.01 -5.89
C VAL A 208 16.32 20.52 -5.68
N GLU A 209 16.28 21.29 -6.76
CA GLU A 209 16.34 22.76 -6.75
C GLU A 209 15.18 23.40 -5.99
N LEU A 210 14.02 22.72 -5.95
CA LEU A 210 12.81 23.17 -5.27
C LEU A 210 12.62 22.57 -3.87
N LEU A 211 13.49 21.64 -3.46
CA LEU A 211 13.43 21.07 -2.12
C LEU A 211 13.92 22.09 -1.09
N PRO A 212 13.28 22.24 0.06
CA PRO A 212 13.79 23.09 1.14
C PRO A 212 15.10 22.52 1.71
N THR A 213 16.07 23.36 1.95
CA THR A 213 17.24 23.05 2.76
C THR A 213 16.97 23.39 4.22
N ASP A 214 17.33 22.51 5.13
CA ASP A 214 17.15 22.72 6.57
C ASP A 214 18.50 22.55 7.28
N PRO A 215 19.13 23.64 7.74
CA PRO A 215 20.42 23.58 8.42
C PRO A 215 20.39 22.76 9.73
N SER A 216 19.22 22.61 10.34
CA SER A 216 19.05 21.80 11.56
C SER A 216 19.07 20.29 11.28
N ARG A 217 18.92 19.88 10.03
CA ARG A 217 18.93 18.48 9.61
C ARG A 217 20.22 18.16 8.85
N PRO A 218 21.18 17.46 9.45
CA PRO A 218 22.50 17.20 8.83
C PRO A 218 22.45 16.65 7.40
N LEU A 219 21.45 15.78 7.11
CA LEU A 219 21.29 15.13 5.82
C LEU A 219 20.64 16.00 4.73
N SER A 220 20.05 17.15 5.06
CA SER A 220 19.40 18.07 4.12
C SER A 220 19.86 19.52 4.30
N SER A 221 21.05 19.70 4.87
CA SER A 221 21.62 21.01 5.21
C SER A 221 22.04 21.85 3.99
N SER A 222 22.36 21.21 2.87
CA SER A 222 22.79 21.87 1.63
C SER A 222 22.20 21.25 0.38
N ARG A 223 22.27 21.95 -0.77
CA ARG A 223 21.86 21.42 -2.08
C ARG A 223 22.71 20.22 -2.50
N GLU A 224 23.99 20.26 -2.22
CA GLU A 224 24.93 19.18 -2.50
C GLU A 224 24.55 17.92 -1.71
N ALA A 225 24.25 18.07 -0.43
CA ALA A 225 23.79 16.96 0.43
C ALA A 225 22.47 16.35 -0.10
N LEU A 226 21.52 17.18 -0.56
CA LEU A 226 20.28 16.70 -1.16
C LEU A 226 20.52 15.96 -2.48
N ARG A 227 21.43 16.42 -3.35
CA ARG A 227 21.77 15.72 -4.60
C ARG A 227 22.43 14.37 -4.35
N GLU A 228 23.37 14.30 -3.39
CA GLU A 228 23.98 13.03 -3.01
C GLU A 228 22.96 12.06 -2.40
N MET A 229 22.07 12.56 -1.56
CA MET A 229 20.96 11.76 -1.02
C MET A 229 20.05 11.23 -2.11
N GLU A 230 19.70 12.05 -3.11
CA GLU A 230 18.87 11.65 -4.24
C GLU A 230 19.54 10.52 -5.04
N LYS A 231 20.82 10.65 -5.39
CA LYS A 231 21.58 9.59 -6.10
C LYS A 231 21.49 8.24 -5.40
N ILE A 232 21.58 8.22 -4.07
CA ILE A 232 21.51 6.99 -3.27
C ILE A 232 20.09 6.44 -3.20
N ARG A 233 19.08 7.32 -3.07
CA ARG A 233 17.70 6.93 -2.77
C ARG A 233 16.82 6.77 -4.02
N ALA A 234 17.11 7.45 -5.13
CA ALA A 234 16.29 7.39 -6.34
C ALA A 234 16.07 5.95 -6.86
N PRO A 235 17.09 5.08 -6.95
CA PRO A 235 16.88 3.70 -7.37
C PRO A 235 15.96 2.91 -6.42
N ARG A 236 16.04 3.21 -5.12
CA ARG A 236 15.22 2.57 -4.08
C ARG A 236 13.77 3.06 -4.13
N TYR A 237 13.56 4.37 -4.32
CA TYR A 237 12.20 4.89 -4.55
C TYR A 237 11.57 4.27 -5.78
N ALA A 238 12.30 4.18 -6.89
CA ALA A 238 11.82 3.56 -8.12
C ALA A 238 11.43 2.09 -7.93
N ARG A 239 12.17 1.35 -7.10
CA ARG A 239 11.86 -0.05 -6.78
C ARG A 239 10.62 -0.20 -5.87
N PHE A 240 10.42 0.72 -4.94
CA PHE A 240 9.29 0.66 -4.01
C PHE A 240 7.98 1.14 -4.63
N ALA A 241 8.07 2.08 -5.58
CA ALA A 241 6.90 2.79 -6.09
C ALA A 241 6.07 1.96 -7.07
N ASP A 242 4.76 2.01 -6.91
CA ASP A 242 3.79 1.59 -7.91
C ASP A 242 3.50 2.71 -8.91
N LEU A 243 3.47 3.94 -8.40
CA LEU A 243 3.11 5.13 -9.16
C LEU A 243 4.11 6.27 -8.86
N VAL A 244 4.29 7.15 -9.84
CA VAL A 244 5.14 8.35 -9.69
C VAL A 244 4.30 9.57 -9.97
N ILE A 245 4.31 10.55 -9.04
CA ILE A 245 3.59 11.82 -9.16
C ILE A 245 4.56 12.96 -8.96
N ALA A 246 4.63 13.87 -9.94
CA ALA A 246 5.41 15.11 -9.83
C ALA A 246 4.64 16.16 -9.01
N ASN A 247 5.32 16.74 -8.02
CA ASN A 247 4.85 17.87 -7.21
C ASN A 247 5.64 19.15 -7.56
N GLU A 248 5.44 19.63 -8.77
CA GLU A 248 6.10 20.84 -9.31
C GLU A 248 5.18 22.07 -9.26
N GLY A 249 3.88 21.86 -9.19
CA GLY A 249 2.84 22.88 -9.08
C GLY A 249 2.36 23.08 -7.64
N THR A 250 1.06 23.24 -7.49
CA THR A 250 0.42 23.34 -6.16
C THR A 250 0.27 21.98 -5.50
N PRO A 251 0.30 21.91 -4.17
CA PRO A 251 0.01 20.66 -3.46
C PRO A 251 -1.38 20.07 -3.78
N SER A 252 -2.36 20.92 -4.09
CA SER A 252 -3.71 20.49 -4.47
C SER A 252 -3.73 19.75 -5.80
N GLU A 253 -3.02 20.26 -6.82
CA GLU A 253 -2.87 19.56 -8.11
C GLU A 253 -2.18 18.20 -7.97
N ALA A 254 -1.13 18.13 -7.14
CA ALA A 254 -0.45 16.87 -6.85
C ALA A 254 -1.39 15.87 -6.13
N ALA A 255 -2.22 16.36 -5.19
CA ALA A 255 -3.19 15.54 -4.49
C ALA A 255 -4.30 15.02 -5.43
N GLU A 256 -4.83 15.86 -6.33
CA GLU A 256 -5.83 15.43 -7.33
C GLU A 256 -5.27 14.35 -8.25
N LYS A 257 -4.04 14.52 -8.76
CA LYS A 257 -3.35 13.51 -9.57
C LYS A 257 -3.17 12.20 -8.79
N ALA A 258 -2.76 12.27 -7.52
CA ALA A 258 -2.54 11.10 -6.69
C ALA A 258 -3.85 10.34 -6.40
N VAL A 259 -4.94 11.03 -6.09
CA VAL A 259 -6.26 10.44 -5.88
C VAL A 259 -6.80 9.80 -7.16
N SER A 260 -6.64 10.48 -8.30
CA SER A 260 -7.07 9.94 -9.60
C SER A 260 -6.27 8.68 -9.98
N ALA A 261 -4.94 8.71 -9.83
CA ALA A 261 -4.07 7.58 -10.14
C ALA A 261 -4.37 6.38 -9.21
N PHE A 262 -4.55 6.62 -7.91
CA PHE A 262 -4.95 5.59 -6.95
C PHE A 262 -6.31 4.97 -7.30
N SER A 263 -7.28 5.78 -7.68
CA SER A 263 -8.61 5.29 -8.07
C SER A 263 -8.55 4.45 -9.36
N GLY A 264 -7.70 4.84 -10.30
CA GLY A 264 -7.44 4.08 -11.53
C GLY A 264 -6.82 2.72 -11.25
N GLU A 265 -5.85 2.65 -10.34
CA GLU A 265 -5.21 1.41 -9.90
C GLU A 265 -6.21 0.45 -9.26
N MET A 266 -7.08 0.95 -8.38
CA MET A 266 -8.13 0.14 -7.75
C MET A 266 -9.14 -0.41 -8.76
N GLN A 267 -9.51 0.37 -9.77
CA GLN A 267 -10.40 -0.08 -10.85
C GLN A 267 -9.74 -1.11 -11.77
N GLY A 268 -8.45 -0.95 -12.07
CA GLY A 268 -7.65 -1.92 -12.84
C GLY A 268 -7.56 -3.27 -12.12
N SER A 269 -7.27 -3.26 -10.85
CA SER A 269 -7.16 -4.46 -10.01
C SER A 269 -8.52 -5.17 -9.76
N ALA A 270 -9.65 -4.49 -10.00
CA ALA A 270 -10.99 -5.06 -9.85
C ALA A 270 -11.56 -5.69 -11.14
N ARG A 271 -10.85 -5.57 -12.27
CA ARG A 271 -11.26 -6.16 -13.57
C ARG A 271 -10.76 -7.59 -13.70
#